data_30537b114beb75255910435beb834035
#
_entry.id   30537b114beb75255910435beb834035
#
_cell.length_a   1.000
_cell.length_b   1.000
_cell.length_c   1.000
_cell.angle_alpha   90.00
_cell.angle_beta   90.00
_cell.angle_gamma   90.00
#
_symmetry.space_group_name_H-M   'P 1'
#
loop_
_entity.id
_entity.type
_entity.pdbx_description
1 polymer ?
#
loop_
_entity_poly.entity_id
_entity_poly.type
_entity_poly.pdbx_seq_one_letter_code
_entity_poly.pdbx_strand_id
1 'polypeptide(L)'
;MSKINLNKYKNVKRRIGKDWINLNPIQRGGVLPPESRETLQSFGDGYSTCDYCLEGRVDLVDSPPIDDLAGDIAKFVNMDEIMFTAGCRHAQWVALKALTEPGDVIVIDSLAHYTTYLAAENLDLEIREVPHNGYPDFELEVEDYADIIEEVEEKKGETPAVLFLTHVDYRYGNRINPEKVGKIAKKWKIPYFVNAAYTGGIMPIDGRRWKSDFIGFSGHKSWASSGPIGMLATSYEHSEKTFPKSEVKGPWSGRGFTKKIPQLFGCPPVFGAPIATLMSSFPHVYERVQNWDEHLENARWFVDKLEKIEDFRQIGQRPRKHTLMSI
;
A
#
# COMPACT_ATOMS: atom_id res chain seq x y z
N MET A 1 23.89 21.10 -32.17
CA MET A 1 22.77 20.46 -31.48
C MET A 1 22.04 19.55 -32.46
N SER A 2 21.90 18.25 -32.17
CA SER A 2 21.12 17.34 -33.01
C SER A 2 19.63 17.77 -32.99
N LYS A 3 19.00 17.85 -34.13
CA LYS A 3 17.60 18.23 -34.25
C LYS A 3 16.72 17.15 -33.58
N ILE A 4 16.01 17.51 -32.52
CA ILE A 4 15.04 16.64 -31.88
C ILE A 4 13.83 16.49 -32.78
N ASN A 5 13.44 15.24 -33.10
CA ASN A 5 12.22 14.97 -33.85
C ASN A 5 11.00 15.02 -32.93
N LEU A 6 10.32 16.16 -32.87
CA LEU A 6 9.14 16.37 -32.03
C LEU A 6 7.87 15.70 -32.58
N ASN A 7 7.85 15.29 -33.86
CA ASN A 7 6.67 14.65 -34.45
C ASN A 7 6.30 13.32 -33.80
N LYS A 8 7.28 12.60 -33.20
CA LYS A 8 7.04 11.36 -32.50
C LYS A 8 6.13 11.50 -31.27
N TYR A 9 5.99 12.72 -30.71
CA TYR A 9 5.17 13.01 -29.55
C TYR A 9 3.75 13.49 -29.90
N LYS A 10 3.43 13.75 -31.16
CA LYS A 10 2.11 14.23 -31.57
C LYS A 10 1.00 13.16 -31.46
N ASN A 11 1.37 11.89 -31.47
CA ASN A 11 0.44 10.77 -31.46
C ASN A 11 0.87 9.74 -30.43
N VAL A 12 0.78 10.09 -29.15
CA VAL A 12 1.00 9.15 -28.06
C VAL A 12 -0.14 8.14 -28.04
N LYS A 13 0.17 6.87 -28.25
CA LYS A 13 -0.82 5.78 -28.28
C LYS A 13 -0.58 4.79 -27.18
N ARG A 14 -1.66 4.34 -26.54
CA ARG A 14 -1.65 3.27 -25.57
C ARG A 14 -2.26 2.00 -26.19
N ARG A 15 -1.54 0.89 -26.14
CA ARG A 15 -2.07 -0.43 -26.55
C ARG A 15 -2.92 -1.03 -25.42
N ILE A 16 -4.01 -0.40 -25.07
CA ILE A 16 -5.05 -0.99 -24.25
C ILE A 16 -6.35 -0.73 -25.00
N GLY A 17 -6.89 -1.77 -25.57
CA GLY A 17 -8.14 -1.70 -26.32
C GLY A 17 -9.15 -2.69 -25.75
N LYS A 18 -10.37 -2.64 -26.28
CA LYS A 18 -11.45 -3.57 -26.00
C LYS A 18 -11.10 -5.04 -26.38
N ASP A 19 -10.06 -5.21 -27.19
CA ASP A 19 -9.67 -6.49 -27.78
C ASP A 19 -8.58 -7.22 -26.97
N TRP A 20 -8.24 -6.71 -25.77
CA TRP A 20 -7.18 -7.30 -24.96
C TRP A 20 -7.70 -7.71 -23.57
N ILE A 21 -7.53 -8.97 -23.24
CA ILE A 21 -7.70 -9.47 -21.87
C ILE A 21 -6.40 -9.18 -21.11
N ASN A 22 -6.48 -8.31 -20.11
CA ASN A 22 -5.34 -8.00 -19.25
C ASN A 22 -5.32 -8.95 -18.06
N LEU A 23 -4.47 -9.95 -18.11
CA LEU A 23 -4.27 -10.92 -17.02
C LEU A 23 -3.36 -10.40 -15.90
N ASN A 24 -2.74 -9.22 -16.07
CA ASN A 24 -1.91 -8.59 -15.05
C ASN A 24 -2.31 -7.13 -14.82
N PRO A 25 -3.52 -6.85 -14.31
CA PRO A 25 -4.01 -5.49 -14.11
C PRO A 25 -3.20 -4.72 -13.07
N ILE A 26 -2.60 -5.40 -12.09
CA ILE A 26 -1.87 -4.81 -10.97
C ILE A 26 -0.68 -3.97 -11.43
N GLN A 27 0.10 -4.46 -12.39
CA GLN A 27 1.25 -3.73 -12.91
C GLN A 27 0.87 -2.53 -13.80
N ARG A 28 -0.39 -2.45 -14.21
CA ARG A 28 -0.90 -1.38 -15.07
C ARG A 28 -1.83 -0.41 -14.36
N GLY A 29 -1.95 -0.56 -13.04
CA GLY A 29 -2.93 0.15 -12.24
C GLY A 29 -4.35 -0.38 -12.45
N GLY A 30 -5.29 0.10 -11.65
CA GLY A 30 -6.71 -0.20 -11.81
C GLY A 30 -7.28 0.41 -13.09
N VAL A 31 -8.35 -0.17 -13.60
CA VAL A 31 -9.16 0.45 -14.64
C VAL A 31 -10.02 1.51 -13.97
N LEU A 32 -9.90 2.76 -14.43
CA LEU A 32 -10.73 3.84 -13.91
C LEU A 32 -12.22 3.58 -14.21
N PRO A 33 -13.11 3.66 -13.22
CA PRO A 33 -14.54 3.72 -13.46
C PRO A 33 -14.92 4.90 -14.40
N PRO A 34 -16.09 4.88 -15.05
CA PRO A 34 -16.53 5.98 -15.90
C PRO A 34 -16.47 7.34 -15.21
N GLU A 35 -16.98 7.42 -13.98
CA GLU A 35 -17.02 8.64 -13.15
C GLU A 35 -15.61 9.16 -12.84
N SER A 36 -14.66 8.26 -12.58
CA SER A 36 -13.28 8.64 -12.36
C SER A 36 -12.57 9.13 -13.63
N ARG A 37 -13.02 8.70 -14.80
CA ARG A 37 -12.52 9.24 -16.07
C ARG A 37 -13.02 10.65 -16.33
N GLU A 38 -14.28 10.91 -16.01
CA GLU A 38 -14.86 12.26 -16.08
C GLU A 38 -14.16 13.20 -15.08
N THR A 39 -13.96 12.74 -13.86
CA THR A 39 -13.18 13.46 -12.85
C THR A 39 -11.76 13.74 -13.33
N LEU A 40 -11.07 12.74 -13.89
CA LEU A 40 -9.72 12.93 -14.43
C LEU A 40 -9.69 13.99 -15.54
N GLN A 41 -10.70 14.04 -16.39
CA GLN A 41 -10.79 15.04 -17.46
C GLN A 41 -10.94 16.43 -16.87
N SER A 42 -11.74 16.60 -15.82
CA SER A 42 -11.93 17.90 -15.15
C SER A 42 -10.69 18.37 -14.41
N PHE A 43 -9.88 17.45 -13.85
CA PHE A 43 -8.65 17.75 -13.11
C PHE A 43 -7.37 17.59 -13.93
N GLY A 44 -7.49 17.34 -15.24
CA GLY A 44 -6.33 17.08 -16.10
C GLY A 44 -5.42 18.28 -16.32
N ASP A 45 -5.95 19.49 -16.24
CA ASP A 45 -5.23 20.73 -16.47
C ASP A 45 -4.61 21.33 -15.20
N GLY A 46 -5.08 20.89 -14.01
CA GLY A 46 -4.56 21.30 -12.75
C GLY A 46 -4.01 20.14 -11.94
N TYR A 47 -3.22 20.42 -10.93
CA TYR A 47 -2.69 19.34 -10.10
C TYR A 47 -2.59 19.68 -8.62
N SER A 48 -2.80 20.94 -8.25
CA SER A 48 -2.37 21.37 -6.94
C SER A 48 -3.44 21.20 -5.89
N THR A 49 -3.29 20.16 -5.09
CA THR A 49 -3.76 20.18 -3.72
C THR A 49 -2.56 20.46 -2.83
N CYS A 50 -2.76 21.33 -1.86
CA CYS A 50 -1.76 21.61 -0.84
C CYS A 50 -1.77 20.44 0.17
N ASP A 51 -0.65 19.75 0.34
CA ASP A 51 -0.51 18.66 1.32
C ASP A 51 -0.62 19.14 2.79
N TYR A 52 -0.44 20.44 3.01
CA TYR A 52 -0.56 21.05 4.33
C TYR A 52 -2.00 21.36 4.72
N CYS A 53 -2.81 21.94 3.82
CA CYS A 53 -4.20 22.31 4.12
C CYS A 53 -5.22 21.33 3.55
N LEU A 54 -4.80 20.40 2.68
CA LEU A 54 -5.63 19.47 1.91
C LEU A 54 -6.73 20.18 1.09
N GLU A 55 -6.47 21.43 0.73
CA GLU A 55 -7.34 22.25 -0.12
C GLU A 55 -6.64 22.53 -1.43
N GLY A 56 -7.39 22.47 -2.52
CA GLY A 56 -6.91 22.96 -3.82
C GLY A 56 -6.90 24.49 -3.81
N ARG A 57 -5.80 25.10 -4.25
CA ARG A 57 -5.75 26.55 -4.44
C ARG A 57 -5.92 26.98 -5.89
N VAL A 58 -5.62 26.08 -6.81
CA VAL A 58 -5.78 26.29 -8.25
C VAL A 58 -7.00 25.55 -8.74
N ASP A 59 -7.17 24.28 -8.29
CA ASP A 59 -8.33 23.47 -8.58
C ASP A 59 -8.96 23.07 -7.24
N LEU A 60 -9.94 23.80 -6.82
CA LEU A 60 -10.68 23.51 -5.61
C LEU A 60 -11.44 22.19 -5.78
N VAL A 61 -11.22 21.26 -4.86
CA VAL A 61 -12.14 20.15 -4.66
C VAL A 61 -13.25 20.68 -3.76
N ASP A 62 -14.34 21.13 -4.38
CA ASP A 62 -15.45 21.75 -3.65
C ASP A 62 -16.23 20.75 -2.80
N SER A 63 -16.31 19.50 -3.27
CA SER A 63 -17.10 18.46 -2.58
C SER A 63 -16.77 17.07 -3.09
N PRO A 64 -16.61 16.08 -2.19
CA PRO A 64 -16.45 16.25 -0.73
C PRO A 64 -15.05 16.80 -0.38
N PRO A 65 -14.84 17.29 0.84
CA PRO A 65 -13.52 17.64 1.35
C PRO A 65 -12.57 16.44 1.35
N ILE A 66 -11.29 16.66 1.12
CA ILE A 66 -10.27 15.57 1.12
C ILE A 66 -10.14 14.94 2.51
N ASP A 67 -10.32 15.71 3.57
CA ASP A 67 -10.29 15.20 4.94
C ASP A 67 -11.44 14.20 5.20
N ASP A 68 -12.59 14.38 4.58
CA ASP A 68 -13.72 13.43 4.66
C ASP A 68 -13.33 12.08 4.04
N LEU A 69 -12.66 12.10 2.88
CA LEU A 69 -12.16 10.88 2.26
C LEU A 69 -11.17 10.15 3.18
N ALA A 70 -10.23 10.86 3.81
CA ALA A 70 -9.28 10.26 4.74
C ALA A 70 -9.99 9.60 5.92
N GLY A 71 -10.98 10.30 6.51
CA GLY A 71 -11.80 9.79 7.61
C GLY A 71 -12.64 8.57 7.23
N ASP A 72 -13.21 8.57 6.04
CA ASP A 72 -14.03 7.44 5.56
C ASP A 72 -13.16 6.22 5.20
N ILE A 73 -11.98 6.42 4.62
CA ILE A 73 -11.03 5.32 4.40
C ILE A 73 -10.55 4.76 5.74
N ALA A 74 -10.26 5.60 6.75
CA ALA A 74 -9.88 5.13 8.08
C ALA A 74 -10.96 4.20 8.69
N LYS A 75 -12.23 4.61 8.64
CA LYS A 75 -13.36 3.78 9.06
C LYS A 75 -13.47 2.49 8.24
N PHE A 76 -13.32 2.58 6.91
CA PHE A 76 -13.44 1.46 5.99
C PHE A 76 -12.40 0.36 6.25
N VAL A 77 -11.20 0.72 6.68
CA VAL A 77 -10.13 -0.23 7.03
C VAL A 77 -9.98 -0.47 8.54
N ASN A 78 -10.90 0.09 9.34
CA ASN A 78 -10.92 0.01 10.80
C ASN A 78 -9.59 0.39 11.45
N MET A 79 -9.08 1.58 11.07
CA MET A 79 -7.90 2.23 11.65
C MET A 79 -8.28 3.62 12.19
N ASP A 80 -7.37 4.25 12.91
CA ASP A 80 -7.67 5.50 13.59
C ASP A 80 -7.44 6.73 12.69
N GLU A 81 -6.42 6.70 11.85
CA GLU A 81 -6.02 7.83 11.01
C GLU A 81 -5.46 7.36 9.67
N ILE A 82 -5.71 8.15 8.63
CA ILE A 82 -5.12 7.96 7.29
C ILE A 82 -4.36 9.22 6.90
N MET A 83 -3.15 9.04 6.36
CA MET A 83 -2.42 10.07 5.63
C MET A 83 -2.13 9.61 4.21
N PHE A 84 -2.29 10.53 3.24
CA PHE A 84 -1.94 10.25 1.86
C PHE A 84 -0.43 10.26 1.66
N THR A 85 0.05 9.39 0.79
CA THR A 85 1.47 9.22 0.47
C THR A 85 1.65 9.07 -1.04
N ALA A 86 2.88 9.09 -1.54
CA ALA A 86 3.19 8.88 -2.96
C ALA A 86 3.15 7.39 -3.37
N GLY A 87 2.35 6.57 -2.69
CA GLY A 87 2.21 5.13 -2.90
C GLY A 87 2.60 4.32 -1.66
N CYS A 88 2.29 3.03 -1.65
CA CYS A 88 2.61 2.15 -0.53
C CYS A 88 4.14 2.06 -0.26
N ARG A 89 4.97 2.18 -1.30
CA ARG A 89 6.43 2.29 -1.15
C ARG A 89 6.81 3.41 -0.19
N HIS A 90 6.18 4.57 -0.34
CA HIS A 90 6.43 5.72 0.49
C HIS A 90 5.79 5.56 1.87
N ALA A 91 4.58 4.99 1.95
CA ALA A 91 3.91 4.69 3.22
C ALA A 91 4.79 3.82 4.15
N GLN A 92 5.37 2.76 3.62
CA GLN A 92 6.26 1.90 4.40
C GLN A 92 7.55 2.62 4.83
N TRP A 93 8.12 3.46 3.96
CA TRP A 93 9.32 4.23 4.30
C TRP A 93 9.03 5.22 5.43
N VAL A 94 7.90 5.93 5.38
CA VAL A 94 7.47 6.87 6.42
C VAL A 94 7.31 6.17 7.77
N ALA A 95 6.63 5.00 7.79
CA ALA A 95 6.44 4.24 9.01
C ALA A 95 7.77 3.72 9.58
N LEU A 96 8.62 3.13 8.74
CA LEU A 96 9.94 2.65 9.18
C LEU A 96 10.80 3.81 9.71
N LYS A 97 10.87 4.94 8.98
CA LYS A 97 11.63 6.13 9.43
C LYS A 97 11.15 6.67 10.77
N ALA A 98 9.86 6.56 11.06
CA ALA A 98 9.30 7.01 12.34
C ALA A 98 9.63 6.06 13.51
N LEU A 99 9.84 4.78 13.21
CA LEU A 99 9.96 3.74 14.23
C LEU A 99 11.38 3.30 14.52
N THR A 100 12.31 3.53 13.58
CA THR A 100 13.65 2.93 13.61
C THR A 100 14.75 3.96 13.58
N GLU A 101 15.91 3.56 14.11
CA GLU A 101 17.19 4.24 13.97
C GLU A 101 18.17 3.36 13.14
N PRO A 102 19.23 3.93 12.55
CA PRO A 102 20.25 3.15 11.83
C PRO A 102 20.83 2.02 12.69
N GLY A 103 20.86 0.81 12.14
CA GLY A 103 21.34 -0.40 12.81
C GLY A 103 20.25 -1.22 13.49
N ASP A 104 19.03 -0.70 13.60
CA ASP A 104 17.88 -1.46 14.13
C ASP A 104 17.55 -2.67 13.26
N VAL A 105 17.05 -3.73 13.90
CA VAL A 105 16.60 -4.95 13.23
C VAL A 105 15.12 -4.88 12.93
N ILE A 106 14.73 -5.21 11.70
CA ILE A 106 13.34 -5.44 11.33
C ILE A 106 13.14 -6.89 10.89
N VAL A 107 11.98 -7.47 11.24
CA VAL A 107 11.59 -8.81 10.78
C VAL A 107 10.57 -8.67 9.67
N ILE A 108 10.86 -9.24 8.51
CA ILE A 108 9.98 -9.24 7.33
C ILE A 108 9.73 -10.65 6.84
N ASP A 109 8.68 -10.87 6.06
CA ASP A 109 8.51 -12.12 5.33
C ASP A 109 9.43 -12.20 4.09
N SER A 110 9.93 -13.38 3.75
CA SER A 110 10.80 -13.60 2.59
C SER A 110 10.09 -13.43 1.23
N LEU A 111 8.77 -13.23 1.23
CA LEU A 111 7.97 -12.88 0.06
C LEU A 111 7.71 -11.38 -0.05
N ALA A 112 8.32 -10.57 0.83
CA ALA A 112 8.16 -9.13 0.85
C ALA A 112 8.51 -8.50 -0.51
N HIS A 113 7.80 -7.43 -0.84
CA HIS A 113 8.07 -6.68 -2.05
C HIS A 113 9.44 -6.01 -1.96
N TYR A 114 10.23 -6.01 -3.05
CA TYR A 114 11.59 -5.45 -3.09
C TYR A 114 11.70 -4.02 -2.51
N THR A 115 10.62 -3.25 -2.50
CA THR A 115 10.61 -1.90 -1.92
C THR A 115 10.76 -1.87 -0.42
N THR A 116 10.48 -2.97 0.28
CA THR A 116 10.75 -3.11 1.71
C THR A 116 12.25 -3.20 1.96
N TYR A 117 12.96 -3.99 1.15
CA TYR A 117 14.43 -4.07 1.20
C TYR A 117 15.09 -2.73 0.89
N LEU A 118 14.61 -2.02 -0.15
CA LEU A 118 15.12 -0.67 -0.47
C LEU A 118 14.84 0.35 0.64
N ALA A 119 13.73 0.24 1.34
CA ALA A 119 13.45 1.10 2.48
C ALA A 119 14.39 0.81 3.65
N ALA A 120 14.64 -0.47 3.93
CA ALA A 120 15.58 -0.88 4.97
C ALA A 120 17.02 -0.43 4.63
N GLU A 121 17.47 -0.66 3.40
CA GLU A 121 18.79 -0.21 2.93
C GLU A 121 18.94 1.31 3.07
N ASN A 122 17.93 2.08 2.66
CA ASN A 122 17.95 3.55 2.75
C ASN A 122 17.96 4.10 4.18
N LEU A 123 17.49 3.31 5.13
CA LEU A 123 17.43 3.65 6.55
C LEU A 123 18.54 2.95 7.37
N ASP A 124 19.48 2.28 6.72
CA ASP A 124 20.55 1.51 7.35
C ASP A 124 20.04 0.48 8.37
N LEU A 125 18.97 -0.24 8.03
CA LEU A 125 18.34 -1.26 8.89
C LEU A 125 18.86 -2.65 8.57
N GLU A 126 18.96 -3.49 9.61
CA GLU A 126 19.24 -4.91 9.47
C GLU A 126 17.96 -5.70 9.26
N ILE A 127 17.94 -6.60 8.26
CA ILE A 127 16.79 -7.44 7.93
C ILE A 127 16.97 -8.84 8.49
N ARG A 128 15.92 -9.38 9.10
CA ARG A 128 15.72 -10.81 9.33
C ARG A 128 14.48 -11.27 8.58
N GLU A 129 14.61 -12.37 7.84
CA GLU A 129 13.53 -12.90 7.03
C GLU A 129 12.88 -14.11 7.70
N VAL A 130 11.54 -14.13 7.68
CA VAL A 130 10.76 -15.33 7.94
C VAL A 130 10.74 -16.16 6.65
N PRO A 131 11.28 -17.38 6.65
CA PRO A 131 11.44 -18.19 5.45
C PRO A 131 10.11 -18.75 4.94
N HIS A 132 10.04 -19.06 3.64
CA HIS A 132 8.97 -19.86 3.05
C HIS A 132 9.46 -21.28 2.75
N ASN A 133 8.54 -22.23 2.58
CA ASN A 133 8.82 -23.65 2.37
C ASN A 133 9.33 -24.02 0.96
N GLY A 134 9.42 -23.05 0.03
CA GLY A 134 9.87 -23.27 -1.34
C GLY A 134 8.80 -23.78 -2.29
N TYR A 135 9.23 -24.21 -3.49
CA TYR A 135 8.35 -24.73 -4.53
C TYR A 135 7.68 -26.04 -4.08
N PRO A 136 6.38 -26.26 -4.40
CA PRO A 136 5.53 -25.43 -5.27
C PRO A 136 4.69 -24.39 -4.50
N ASP A 137 4.64 -24.43 -3.18
CA ASP A 137 3.62 -23.75 -2.41
C ASP A 137 4.07 -22.36 -1.93
N PHE A 138 5.36 -22.17 -1.68
CA PHE A 138 5.93 -20.89 -1.21
C PHE A 138 5.17 -20.30 -0.01
N GLU A 139 4.66 -21.16 0.87
CA GLU A 139 3.96 -20.74 2.09
C GLU A 139 4.94 -20.44 3.23
N LEU A 140 4.55 -19.51 4.08
CA LEU A 140 5.22 -19.23 5.35
C LEU A 140 4.35 -19.74 6.50
N GLU A 141 5.00 -20.31 7.51
CA GLU A 141 4.36 -20.58 8.77
C GLU A 141 4.38 -19.32 9.64
N VAL A 142 3.22 -19.00 10.23
CA VAL A 142 3.11 -17.76 11.04
C VAL A 142 3.95 -17.87 12.32
N GLU A 143 4.07 -19.06 12.81
CA GLU A 143 4.82 -19.39 14.02
C GLU A 143 6.32 -19.05 13.87
N ASP A 144 6.88 -19.16 12.67
CA ASP A 144 8.29 -18.81 12.39
C ASP A 144 8.62 -17.34 12.66
N TYR A 145 7.61 -16.45 12.69
CA TYR A 145 7.83 -15.07 13.16
C TYR A 145 8.31 -15.02 14.61
N ALA A 146 7.76 -15.88 15.47
CA ALA A 146 8.19 -15.94 16.87
C ALA A 146 9.62 -16.46 17.00
N ASP A 147 9.96 -17.49 16.22
CA ASP A 147 11.31 -18.10 16.25
C ASP A 147 12.38 -17.08 15.80
N ILE A 148 12.08 -16.30 14.74
CA ILE A 148 12.99 -15.25 14.27
C ILE A 148 13.12 -14.09 15.28
N ILE A 149 12.04 -13.74 16.01
CA ILE A 149 12.11 -12.72 17.07
C ILE A 149 12.99 -13.22 18.21
N GLU A 150 12.82 -14.47 18.65
CA GLU A 150 13.64 -15.10 19.70
C GLU A 150 15.13 -15.14 19.29
N GLU A 151 15.40 -15.51 18.05
CA GLU A 151 16.77 -15.49 17.49
C GLU A 151 17.39 -14.09 17.54
N VAL A 152 16.64 -13.04 17.21
CA VAL A 152 17.12 -11.66 17.27
C VAL A 152 17.40 -11.24 18.69
N GLU A 153 16.47 -11.54 19.63
CA GLU A 153 16.62 -11.21 21.04
C GLU A 153 17.85 -11.91 21.65
N GLU A 154 18.06 -13.19 21.35
CA GLU A 154 19.23 -13.94 21.81
C GLU A 154 20.56 -13.37 21.28
N LYS A 155 20.60 -12.93 20.02
CA LYS A 155 21.83 -12.44 19.38
C LYS A 155 22.15 -10.98 19.67
N LYS A 156 21.12 -10.13 19.80
CA LYS A 156 21.25 -8.68 19.95
C LYS A 156 21.00 -8.17 21.36
N GLY A 157 20.30 -8.95 22.21
CA GLY A 157 19.87 -8.55 23.55
C GLY A 157 18.66 -7.61 23.54
N GLU A 158 18.03 -7.41 22.39
CA GLU A 158 16.86 -6.55 22.22
C GLU A 158 15.90 -7.13 21.17
N THR A 159 14.61 -6.80 21.27
CA THR A 159 13.60 -7.21 20.29
C THR A 159 13.75 -6.43 18.98
N PRO A 160 13.28 -6.99 17.84
CA PRO A 160 13.20 -6.22 16.58
C PRO A 160 12.40 -4.94 16.75
N ALA A 161 12.80 -3.88 16.04
CA ALA A 161 12.13 -2.58 16.10
C ALA A 161 10.75 -2.61 15.40
N VAL A 162 10.59 -3.44 14.36
CA VAL A 162 9.32 -3.55 13.60
C VAL A 162 9.14 -4.98 13.10
N LEU A 163 7.90 -5.50 13.21
CA LEU A 163 7.44 -6.63 12.41
C LEU A 163 6.74 -6.12 11.15
N PHE A 164 7.15 -6.63 10.02
CA PHE A 164 6.60 -6.27 8.72
C PHE A 164 5.96 -7.49 8.04
N LEU A 165 4.72 -7.36 7.62
CA LEU A 165 3.98 -8.41 6.92
C LEU A 165 3.58 -7.95 5.53
N THR A 166 3.86 -8.76 4.51
CA THR A 166 3.22 -8.66 3.20
C THR A 166 1.93 -9.48 3.22
N HIS A 167 0.77 -8.81 3.27
CA HIS A 167 -0.52 -9.51 3.43
C HIS A 167 -0.81 -10.50 2.30
N VAL A 168 -0.51 -10.09 1.05
CA VAL A 168 -0.48 -10.98 -0.12
C VAL A 168 0.75 -10.65 -0.94
N ASP A 169 1.57 -11.64 -1.22
CA ASP A 169 2.75 -11.46 -2.04
C ASP A 169 2.39 -11.26 -3.53
N TYR A 170 3.26 -10.57 -4.24
CA TYR A 170 3.01 -10.20 -5.64
C TYR A 170 3.44 -11.27 -6.65
N ARG A 171 4.16 -12.31 -6.22
CA ARG A 171 4.67 -13.38 -7.09
C ARG A 171 3.71 -14.54 -7.19
N TYR A 172 3.31 -15.08 -6.03
CA TYR A 172 2.52 -16.30 -5.94
C TYR A 172 1.07 -16.03 -5.52
N GLY A 173 0.80 -14.83 -4.96
CA GLY A 173 -0.49 -14.44 -4.43
C GLY A 173 -0.84 -15.19 -3.14
N ASN A 174 0.15 -15.63 -2.39
CA ASN A 174 -0.04 -16.26 -1.10
C ASN A 174 -0.48 -15.24 -0.05
N ARG A 175 -1.46 -15.61 0.74
CA ARG A 175 -1.98 -14.77 1.80
C ARG A 175 -1.52 -15.29 3.15
N ILE A 176 -0.83 -14.45 3.90
CA ILE A 176 -0.46 -14.70 5.30
C ILE A 176 -1.57 -14.16 6.20
N ASN A 177 -1.84 -14.82 7.32
CA ASN A 177 -2.88 -14.40 8.26
C ASN A 177 -2.40 -13.22 9.13
N PRO A 178 -2.88 -11.98 8.89
CA PRO A 178 -2.38 -10.80 9.59
C PRO A 178 -2.80 -10.76 11.07
N GLU A 179 -3.95 -11.37 11.43
CA GLU A 179 -4.39 -11.43 12.84
C GLU A 179 -3.48 -12.32 13.68
N LYS A 180 -3.01 -13.44 13.12
CA LYS A 180 -2.07 -14.31 13.82
C LYS A 180 -0.73 -13.64 14.06
N VAL A 181 -0.15 -12.99 13.03
CA VAL A 181 1.10 -12.23 13.16
C VAL A 181 0.95 -11.07 14.13
N GLY A 182 -0.18 -10.36 14.10
CA GLY A 182 -0.46 -9.28 15.06
C GLY A 182 -0.58 -9.75 16.51
N LYS A 183 -1.01 -10.99 16.76
CA LYS A 183 -0.97 -11.58 18.11
C LYS A 183 0.45 -11.80 18.60
N ILE A 184 1.35 -12.21 17.69
CA ILE A 184 2.79 -12.34 17.99
C ILE A 184 3.37 -10.95 18.28
N ALA A 185 3.16 -9.98 17.38
CA ALA A 185 3.64 -8.61 17.57
C ALA A 185 3.24 -8.02 18.93
N LYS A 186 1.96 -8.18 19.33
CA LYS A 186 1.46 -7.71 20.62
C LYS A 186 2.06 -8.44 21.82
N LYS A 187 2.33 -9.76 21.71
CA LYS A 187 3.01 -10.52 22.78
C LYS A 187 4.39 -9.95 23.08
N TRP A 188 5.12 -9.58 22.01
CA TRP A 188 6.49 -9.07 22.10
C TRP A 188 6.55 -7.52 22.19
N LYS A 189 5.39 -6.84 22.12
CA LYS A 189 5.28 -5.36 22.12
C LYS A 189 6.08 -4.69 20.97
N ILE A 190 6.12 -5.35 19.84
CA ILE A 190 6.81 -4.86 18.64
C ILE A 190 5.77 -4.15 17.76
N PRO A 191 6.04 -2.92 17.26
CA PRO A 191 5.22 -2.27 16.25
C PRO A 191 5.02 -3.13 15.01
N TYR A 192 3.79 -3.17 14.50
CA TYR A 192 3.39 -4.08 13.43
C TYR A 192 2.87 -3.35 12.20
N PHE A 193 3.57 -3.50 11.08
CA PHE A 193 3.21 -2.96 9.77
C PHE A 193 2.65 -4.04 8.85
N VAL A 194 1.49 -3.78 8.22
CA VAL A 194 0.91 -4.63 7.18
C VAL A 194 0.98 -3.94 5.82
N ASN A 195 1.67 -4.55 4.88
CA ASN A 195 1.66 -4.12 3.48
C ASN A 195 0.41 -4.69 2.78
N ALA A 196 -0.60 -3.87 2.62
CA ALA A 196 -1.86 -4.20 1.96
C ALA A 196 -1.96 -3.62 0.53
N ALA A 197 -0.82 -3.42 -0.15
CA ALA A 197 -0.78 -2.84 -1.50
C ALA A 197 -1.59 -3.62 -2.54
N TYR A 198 -1.78 -4.93 -2.35
CA TYR A 198 -2.54 -5.83 -3.23
C TYR A 198 -3.87 -6.28 -2.65
N THR A 199 -4.16 -5.97 -1.42
CA THR A 199 -5.38 -6.39 -0.74
C THR A 199 -6.29 -5.24 -0.41
N GLY A 200 -5.72 -4.07 -0.14
CA GLY A 200 -6.52 -2.86 0.06
C GLY A 200 -7.37 -2.53 -1.17
N GLY A 201 -8.66 -2.36 -0.97
CA GLY A 201 -9.63 -2.10 -2.02
C GLY A 201 -10.06 -3.33 -2.85
N ILE A 202 -9.62 -4.54 -2.47
CA ILE A 202 -10.09 -5.80 -3.08
C ILE A 202 -10.86 -6.64 -2.07
N MET A 203 -10.29 -6.81 -0.88
CA MET A 203 -10.85 -7.65 0.17
C MET A 203 -11.02 -6.87 1.46
N PRO A 204 -11.86 -7.36 2.40
CA PRO A 204 -12.03 -6.72 3.70
C PRO A 204 -10.71 -6.58 4.46
N ILE A 205 -10.47 -5.38 4.97
CA ILE A 205 -9.35 -5.02 5.84
C ILE A 205 -9.90 -4.63 7.20
N ASP A 206 -9.33 -5.16 8.27
CA ASP A 206 -9.72 -4.82 9.64
C ASP A 206 -8.46 -4.64 10.49
N GLY A 207 -7.95 -3.42 10.55
CA GLY A 207 -6.69 -3.12 11.22
C GLY A 207 -6.73 -3.40 12.72
N ARG A 208 -7.84 -3.10 13.38
CA ARG A 208 -7.98 -3.35 14.84
C ARG A 208 -8.02 -4.85 15.15
N ARG A 209 -8.76 -5.62 14.36
CA ARG A 209 -8.79 -7.09 14.49
C ARG A 209 -7.40 -7.68 14.25
N TRP A 210 -6.67 -7.15 13.28
CA TRP A 210 -5.31 -7.57 12.97
C TRP A 210 -4.29 -7.10 13.99
N LYS A 211 -4.67 -6.18 14.89
CA LYS A 211 -3.78 -5.55 15.86
C LYS A 211 -2.60 -4.83 15.17
N SER A 212 -2.83 -4.37 13.94
CA SER A 212 -1.81 -3.63 13.20
C SER A 212 -1.70 -2.20 13.71
N ASP A 213 -0.48 -1.72 13.84
CA ASP A 213 -0.18 -0.34 14.16
C ASP A 213 -0.15 0.51 12.90
N PHE A 214 0.22 -0.13 11.76
CA PHE A 214 0.30 0.50 10.46
C PHE A 214 -0.23 -0.40 9.35
N ILE A 215 -0.89 0.22 8.35
CA ILE A 215 -1.27 -0.46 7.10
C ILE A 215 -0.96 0.45 5.92
N GLY A 216 -0.16 -0.06 4.96
CA GLY A 216 0.18 0.68 3.74
C GLY A 216 -0.63 0.23 2.52
N PHE A 217 -1.13 1.21 1.74
CA PHE A 217 -1.93 0.97 0.54
C PHE A 217 -1.37 1.64 -0.71
N SER A 218 -1.69 1.08 -1.88
CA SER A 218 -1.42 1.68 -3.19
C SER A 218 -2.73 2.11 -3.86
N GLY A 219 -3.00 3.41 -3.92
CA GLY A 219 -4.20 3.97 -4.53
C GLY A 219 -4.28 3.75 -6.04
N HIS A 220 -3.13 3.74 -6.73
CA HIS A 220 -3.03 3.50 -8.17
C HIS A 220 -3.09 2.02 -8.59
N LYS A 221 -3.32 1.10 -7.65
CA LYS A 221 -3.60 -0.31 -7.91
C LYS A 221 -5.12 -0.56 -7.83
N SER A 222 -5.56 -1.31 -6.86
CA SER A 222 -6.95 -1.71 -6.70
C SER A 222 -7.93 -0.58 -6.39
N TRP A 223 -7.45 0.55 -5.91
CA TRP A 223 -8.27 1.73 -5.68
C TRP A 223 -8.52 2.58 -6.93
N ALA A 224 -7.92 2.19 -8.06
CA ALA A 224 -8.14 2.78 -9.37
C ALA A 224 -7.91 4.31 -9.46
N SER A 225 -6.93 4.85 -8.73
CA SER A 225 -6.48 6.21 -8.93
C SER A 225 -5.72 6.36 -10.24
N SER A 226 -5.79 7.54 -10.86
CA SER A 226 -5.17 7.84 -12.15
C SER A 226 -3.64 7.91 -12.15
N GLY A 227 -3.04 8.03 -10.97
CA GLY A 227 -1.58 8.18 -10.83
C GLY A 227 -1.06 7.70 -9.48
N PRO A 228 0.25 7.80 -9.26
CA PRO A 228 0.85 7.38 -8.00
C PRO A 228 0.26 8.14 -6.81
N ILE A 229 -0.45 7.41 -5.99
CA ILE A 229 -0.94 7.83 -4.69
C ILE A 229 -1.01 6.58 -3.80
N GLY A 230 -0.81 6.75 -2.52
CA GLY A 230 -0.99 5.72 -1.51
C GLY A 230 -1.58 6.29 -0.25
N MET A 231 -1.80 5.41 0.70
CA MET A 231 -2.29 5.76 2.01
C MET A 231 -1.50 5.01 3.06
N LEU A 232 -1.20 5.69 4.15
CA LEU A 232 -0.70 5.10 5.38
C LEU A 232 -1.76 5.24 6.44
N ALA A 233 -2.33 4.11 6.85
CA ALA A 233 -3.18 4.04 8.02
C ALA A 233 -2.33 3.81 9.26
N THR A 234 -2.66 4.47 10.37
CA THR A 234 -1.96 4.30 11.64
C THR A 234 -2.93 4.30 12.82
N SER A 235 -2.50 3.68 13.92
CA SER A 235 -3.14 3.82 15.22
C SER A 235 -2.78 5.17 15.86
N TYR A 236 -3.63 5.70 16.74
CA TYR A 236 -3.33 6.96 17.45
C TYR A 236 -2.07 6.89 18.30
N GLU A 237 -1.73 5.70 18.81
CA GLU A 237 -0.51 5.49 19.59
C GLU A 237 0.76 5.93 18.84
N HIS A 238 0.78 5.70 17.52
CA HIS A 238 1.95 6.02 16.68
C HIS A 238 1.80 7.28 15.84
N SER A 239 0.61 7.89 15.82
CA SER A 239 0.29 9.00 14.91
C SER A 239 1.22 10.21 15.09
N GLU A 240 1.44 10.66 16.33
CA GLU A 240 2.27 11.85 16.60
C GLU A 240 3.74 11.66 16.20
N LYS A 241 4.26 10.43 16.34
CA LYS A 241 5.63 10.09 15.93
C LYS A 241 5.76 9.96 14.42
N THR A 242 4.72 9.42 13.77
CA THR A 242 4.72 9.15 12.32
C THR A 242 4.43 10.40 11.51
N PHE A 243 3.57 11.27 12.01
CA PHE A 243 3.14 12.51 11.37
C PHE A 243 3.42 13.72 12.26
N PRO A 244 4.70 13.99 12.60
CA PRO A 244 5.01 15.07 13.51
C PRO A 244 4.67 16.42 12.89
N LYS A 245 4.26 17.36 13.75
CA LYS A 245 4.19 18.76 13.39
C LYS A 245 5.62 19.31 13.25
N SER A 246 5.82 20.19 12.27
CA SER A 246 7.12 20.83 12.13
C SER A 246 7.36 21.81 13.29
N GLU A 247 8.51 21.71 13.93
CA GLU A 247 8.99 22.66 14.94
C GLU A 247 9.86 23.77 14.32
N VAL A 248 10.22 23.60 13.04
CA VAL A 248 11.08 24.54 12.34
C VAL A 248 10.34 25.85 12.10
N LYS A 249 11.00 26.93 12.48
CA LYS A 249 10.55 28.33 12.17
C LYS A 249 11.56 28.98 11.26
N GLY A 250 11.04 29.71 10.28
CA GLY A 250 11.88 30.54 9.44
C GLY A 250 12.60 31.61 10.29
N PRO A 251 13.92 31.69 10.29
CA PRO A 251 14.66 32.58 11.19
C PRO A 251 14.38 34.06 10.94
N TRP A 252 13.95 34.40 9.72
CA TRP A 252 13.59 35.78 9.35
C TRP A 252 12.08 36.02 9.37
N SER A 253 11.28 35.07 8.82
CA SER A 253 9.84 35.27 8.71
C SER A 253 9.04 34.86 9.95
N GLY A 254 9.64 34.09 10.85
CA GLY A 254 8.95 33.47 12.00
C GLY A 254 7.90 32.41 11.61
N ARG A 255 7.76 32.10 10.33
CA ARG A 255 6.76 31.13 9.84
C ARG A 255 7.07 29.73 10.33
N GLY A 256 6.07 29.06 10.86
CA GLY A 256 6.10 27.65 11.26
C GLY A 256 4.90 26.92 10.71
N PHE A 257 4.93 25.59 10.80
CA PHE A 257 3.88 24.70 10.29
C PHE A 257 3.35 23.87 11.45
N THR A 258 2.04 23.90 11.65
CA THR A 258 1.40 23.32 12.84
C THR A 258 0.54 22.11 12.57
N LYS A 259 0.23 21.80 11.29
CA LYS A 259 -0.49 20.59 10.92
C LYS A 259 0.45 19.39 10.90
N LYS A 260 -0.11 18.21 11.20
CA LYS A 260 0.55 16.92 10.99
C LYS A 260 0.68 16.67 9.48
N ILE A 261 1.87 16.34 9.04
CA ILE A 261 2.12 15.89 7.67
C ILE A 261 3.11 14.73 7.69
N PRO A 262 3.01 13.78 6.75
CA PRO A 262 4.06 12.78 6.59
C PRO A 262 5.39 13.48 6.35
N GLN A 263 6.44 13.04 7.01
CA GLN A 263 7.80 13.54 6.74
C GLN A 263 8.23 13.10 5.34
N LEU A 264 8.12 14.02 4.38
CA LEU A 264 8.30 13.72 2.97
C LEU A 264 9.45 14.51 2.38
N PHE A 265 10.32 13.80 1.69
CA PHE A 265 11.31 14.41 0.84
C PHE A 265 10.82 14.40 -0.61
N GLY A 266 10.78 15.57 -1.23
CA GLY A 266 10.48 15.75 -2.64
C GLY A 266 9.07 16.26 -2.91
N CYS A 267 8.39 15.60 -3.84
CA CYS A 267 7.10 16.04 -4.36
C CYS A 267 5.97 15.92 -3.33
N PRO A 268 5.00 16.82 -3.31
CA PRO A 268 3.80 16.65 -2.51
C PRO A 268 3.16 15.30 -2.75
N PRO A 269 2.68 14.60 -1.71
CA PRO A 269 2.09 13.27 -1.86
C PRO A 269 0.68 13.32 -2.47
N VAL A 270 0.05 14.49 -2.42
CA VAL A 270 -1.34 14.68 -2.83
C VAL A 270 -1.37 15.50 -4.11
N PHE A 271 -1.65 14.82 -5.22
CA PHE A 271 -1.84 15.45 -6.52
C PHE A 271 -3.32 15.56 -6.83
N GLY A 272 -3.78 16.67 -7.44
CA GLY A 272 -5.18 16.93 -7.73
C GLY A 272 -5.87 15.79 -8.46
N ALA A 273 -5.38 15.41 -9.65
CA ALA A 273 -5.98 14.34 -10.43
C ALA A 273 -5.94 12.96 -9.75
N PRO A 274 -4.84 12.49 -9.13
CA PRO A 274 -4.82 11.26 -8.38
C PRO A 274 -5.78 11.23 -7.19
N ILE A 275 -5.86 12.28 -6.38
CA ILE A 275 -6.76 12.30 -5.22
C ILE A 275 -8.22 12.38 -5.65
N ALA A 276 -8.57 13.20 -6.63
CA ALA A 276 -9.91 13.32 -7.14
C ALA A 276 -10.43 12.00 -7.76
N THR A 277 -9.57 11.31 -8.51
CA THR A 277 -9.92 9.99 -9.04
C THR A 277 -9.98 8.89 -7.98
N LEU A 278 -9.19 9.00 -6.91
CA LEU A 278 -9.34 8.12 -5.73
C LEU A 278 -10.69 8.33 -5.05
N MET A 279 -11.12 9.59 -4.89
CA MET A 279 -12.44 9.92 -4.32
C MET A 279 -13.57 9.35 -5.17
N SER A 280 -13.57 9.62 -6.45
CA SER A 280 -14.64 9.15 -7.36
C SER A 280 -14.64 7.63 -7.60
N SER A 281 -13.52 6.94 -7.37
CA SER A 281 -13.45 5.47 -7.42
C SER A 281 -13.86 4.79 -6.11
N PHE A 282 -13.85 5.49 -4.99
CA PHE A 282 -14.08 4.91 -3.67
C PHE A 282 -15.43 4.17 -3.53
N PRO A 283 -16.57 4.65 -4.06
CA PRO A 283 -17.81 3.89 -4.05
C PRO A 283 -17.70 2.52 -4.72
N HIS A 284 -17.02 2.43 -5.87
CA HIS A 284 -16.80 1.17 -6.57
C HIS A 284 -15.84 0.23 -5.79
N VAL A 285 -14.85 0.81 -5.11
CA VAL A 285 -13.96 0.05 -4.22
C VAL A 285 -14.74 -0.53 -3.06
N TYR A 286 -15.61 0.27 -2.45
CA TYR A 286 -16.47 -0.15 -1.35
C TYR A 286 -17.36 -1.33 -1.76
N GLU A 287 -18.09 -1.20 -2.87
CA GLU A 287 -18.95 -2.25 -3.41
C GLU A 287 -18.18 -3.53 -3.72
N ARG A 288 -17.02 -3.42 -4.37
CA ARG A 288 -16.16 -4.58 -4.68
C ARG A 288 -15.75 -5.35 -3.42
N VAL A 289 -15.37 -4.65 -2.37
CA VAL A 289 -14.97 -5.30 -1.11
C VAL A 289 -16.15 -5.99 -0.44
N GLN A 290 -17.38 -5.46 -0.54
CA GLN A 290 -18.59 -6.13 -0.05
C GLN A 290 -18.86 -7.44 -0.81
N ASN A 291 -18.48 -7.53 -2.07
CA ASN A 291 -18.67 -8.71 -2.93
C ASN A 291 -17.42 -9.62 -2.97
N TRP A 292 -16.54 -9.52 -1.97
CA TRP A 292 -15.26 -10.24 -1.93
C TRP A 292 -15.40 -11.75 -2.09
N ASP A 293 -16.36 -12.38 -1.42
CA ASP A 293 -16.52 -13.84 -1.44
C ASP A 293 -16.84 -14.35 -2.85
N GLU A 294 -17.69 -13.64 -3.59
CA GLU A 294 -18.00 -13.96 -5.00
C GLU A 294 -16.74 -13.83 -5.87
N HIS A 295 -15.96 -12.77 -5.69
CA HIS A 295 -14.71 -12.58 -6.44
C HIS A 295 -13.70 -13.71 -6.16
N LEU A 296 -13.61 -14.15 -4.92
CA LEU A 296 -12.73 -15.26 -4.54
C LEU A 296 -13.20 -16.59 -5.14
N GLU A 297 -14.50 -16.86 -5.13
CA GLU A 297 -15.08 -18.06 -5.76
C GLU A 297 -14.84 -18.06 -7.27
N ASN A 298 -15.02 -16.93 -7.94
CA ASN A 298 -14.74 -16.78 -9.36
C ASN A 298 -13.25 -17.03 -9.67
N ALA A 299 -12.32 -16.54 -8.83
CA ALA A 299 -10.90 -16.82 -8.98
C ALA A 299 -10.58 -18.32 -8.84
N ARG A 300 -11.16 -18.99 -7.85
CA ARG A 300 -11.01 -20.45 -7.64
C ARG A 300 -11.56 -21.23 -8.83
N TRP A 301 -12.77 -20.89 -9.27
CA TRP A 301 -13.37 -21.49 -10.47
C TRP A 301 -12.46 -21.33 -11.70
N PHE A 302 -11.88 -20.15 -11.89
CA PHE A 302 -10.98 -19.87 -13.00
C PHE A 302 -9.73 -20.75 -12.94
N VAL A 303 -9.09 -20.88 -11.78
CA VAL A 303 -7.94 -21.78 -11.56
C VAL A 303 -8.32 -23.23 -11.87
N ASP A 304 -9.46 -23.71 -11.37
CA ASP A 304 -9.94 -25.06 -11.61
C ASP A 304 -10.18 -25.35 -13.12
N LYS A 305 -10.52 -24.32 -13.90
CA LYS A 305 -10.65 -24.46 -15.36
C LYS A 305 -9.30 -24.44 -16.06
N LEU A 306 -8.37 -23.60 -15.63
CA LEU A 306 -7.03 -23.55 -16.19
C LEU A 306 -6.27 -24.86 -15.96
N GLU A 307 -6.36 -25.45 -14.78
CA GLU A 307 -5.69 -26.71 -14.45
C GLU A 307 -6.23 -27.94 -15.19
N LYS A 308 -7.32 -27.81 -15.97
CA LYS A 308 -7.77 -28.82 -16.93
C LYS A 308 -7.03 -28.76 -18.25
N ILE A 309 -6.27 -27.71 -18.50
CA ILE A 309 -5.42 -27.58 -19.67
C ILE A 309 -4.08 -28.26 -19.34
N GLU A 310 -3.62 -29.13 -20.24
CA GLU A 310 -2.34 -29.82 -20.10
C GLU A 310 -1.21 -28.80 -19.86
N ASP A 311 -0.31 -29.11 -18.94
CA ASP A 311 0.83 -28.29 -18.52
C ASP A 311 0.51 -27.02 -17.72
N PHE A 312 -0.76 -26.69 -17.48
CA PHE A 312 -1.12 -25.58 -16.59
C PHE A 312 -1.24 -26.06 -15.15
N ARG A 313 -0.50 -25.39 -14.27
CA ARG A 313 -0.53 -25.66 -12.83
C ARG A 313 -0.44 -24.38 -12.04
N GLN A 314 -1.35 -24.19 -11.08
CA GLN A 314 -1.22 -23.11 -10.11
C GLN A 314 -0.02 -23.33 -9.21
N ILE A 315 0.78 -22.27 -9.02
CA ILE A 315 1.86 -22.18 -8.05
C ILE A 315 1.35 -21.37 -6.84
N GLY A 316 1.80 -21.75 -5.65
CA GLY A 316 1.42 -21.10 -4.39
C GLY A 316 0.24 -21.77 -3.69
N GLN A 317 -0.25 -21.10 -2.66
CA GLN A 317 -1.21 -21.60 -1.67
C GLN A 317 -2.49 -22.18 -2.24
N ARG A 318 -2.89 -23.34 -1.69
CA ARG A 318 -4.12 -24.07 -2.05
C ARG A 318 -4.99 -24.36 -0.82
N PRO A 319 -6.32 -24.19 -0.88
CA PRO A 319 -7.06 -23.45 -1.92
C PRO A 319 -6.66 -21.98 -1.93
N ARG A 320 -6.92 -21.29 -3.07
CA ARG A 320 -6.64 -19.84 -3.16
C ARG A 320 -7.39 -19.07 -2.09
N LYS A 321 -6.69 -18.14 -1.45
CA LYS A 321 -7.23 -17.21 -0.43
C LYS A 321 -7.24 -15.76 -0.92
N HIS A 322 -6.81 -15.53 -2.17
CA HIS A 322 -6.81 -14.24 -2.84
C HIS A 322 -7.05 -14.42 -4.34
N THR A 323 -7.45 -13.34 -5.03
CA THR A 323 -7.71 -13.33 -6.48
C THR A 323 -6.44 -13.21 -7.32
N LEU A 324 -5.33 -12.78 -6.74
CA LEU A 324 -4.02 -12.82 -7.40
C LEU A 324 -3.53 -14.26 -7.42
N MET A 325 -3.02 -14.69 -8.57
CA MET A 325 -2.55 -16.07 -8.76
C MET A 325 -1.31 -16.09 -9.66
N SER A 326 -0.50 -17.13 -9.48
CA SER A 326 0.60 -17.49 -10.37
C SER A 326 0.31 -18.84 -11.00
N ILE A 327 0.63 -18.98 -12.28
CA ILE A 327 0.35 -20.17 -13.07
C ILE A 327 1.64 -20.61 -13.79
#